data_7921e88690a87dd01dcf14b0bc63087f
#
_entry.id   7921e88690a87dd01dcf14b0bc63087f
#
_cell.length_a   1.000
_cell.length_b   1.000
_cell.length_c   1.000
_cell.angle_alpha   90.00
_cell.angle_beta   90.00
_cell.angle_gamma   90.00
#
_symmetry.space_group_name_H-M   'P 1'
#
loop_
_entity.id
_entity.type
_entity.pdbx_description
1 polymer ?
#
loop_
_entity_poly.entity_id
_entity_poly.type
_entity_poly.pdbx_seq_one_letter_code
_entity_poly.pdbx_strand_id
1 'polypeptide(L)'
;MKRIITLGLLLAAPLLAQAAAPHVMQAAIPANGINNLVITAGVGEVHITPSSDDTVHVRVILEQKSNEFLWFFHWQSYASEQQILAAQIFQQRDGQRLELSLSNMGKMDSNDVKQKWYVQMPVDLALNLNMKVGEVSINGVSGSVRAQLDVGELTMDVPHGSLNARVNVGQISVTTATDQPGNISLSSNIGEAALFMDGKNMSRTTGRHHGLGRSIHWNGHGSDSMHLSVNIGEVDLHVKAVARQSSGKP
;
A
#
# COMPACT_ATOMS: atom_id res chain seq x y z
N MET A 1 56.77 -32.55 46.92
CA MET A 1 56.20 -31.29 46.40
C MET A 1 55.27 -31.63 45.22
N LYS A 2 53.95 -31.65 45.40
CA LYS A 2 52.98 -31.92 44.36
C LYS A 2 52.43 -30.59 43.84
N ARG A 3 52.69 -30.27 42.57
CA ARG A 3 52.09 -29.08 41.87
C ARG A 3 50.76 -29.44 41.32
N ILE A 4 49.71 -28.77 41.80
CA ILE A 4 48.34 -28.83 41.29
C ILE A 4 48.26 -27.80 40.18
N ILE A 5 47.99 -28.26 38.95
CA ILE A 5 47.71 -27.40 37.78
C ILE A 5 46.18 -27.28 37.73
N THR A 6 45.66 -26.09 38.04
CA THR A 6 44.22 -25.75 37.91
C THR A 6 43.97 -25.34 36.44
N LEU A 7 43.26 -26.16 35.69
CA LEU A 7 42.86 -25.86 34.33
C LEU A 7 41.57 -25.01 34.36
N GLY A 8 41.70 -23.71 34.07
CA GLY A 8 40.57 -22.80 33.98
C GLY A 8 39.79 -23.05 32.70
N LEU A 9 38.55 -23.52 32.82
CA LEU A 9 37.59 -23.67 31.71
C LEU A 9 37.01 -22.31 31.37
N LEU A 10 37.44 -21.70 30.25
CA LEU A 10 36.83 -20.47 29.70
C LEU A 10 35.55 -20.85 29.00
N LEU A 11 34.38 -20.61 29.62
CA LEU A 11 33.09 -20.68 28.97
C LEU A 11 32.94 -19.45 28.06
N ALA A 12 33.11 -19.64 26.74
CA ALA A 12 32.69 -18.67 25.74
C ALA A 12 31.15 -18.70 25.65
N ALA A 13 30.50 -17.71 26.26
CA ALA A 13 29.08 -17.49 26.04
C ALA A 13 28.86 -17.03 24.59
N PRO A 14 27.90 -17.62 23.81
CA PRO A 14 27.57 -17.10 22.50
C PRO A 14 26.97 -15.69 22.66
N LEU A 15 27.59 -14.68 22.03
CA LEU A 15 26.95 -13.39 21.82
C LEU A 15 25.76 -13.64 20.89
N LEU A 16 24.57 -13.72 21.48
CA LEU A 16 23.33 -13.63 20.72
C LEU A 16 23.29 -12.20 20.15
N ALA A 17 23.44 -12.07 18.83
CA ALA A 17 23.19 -10.84 18.14
C ALA A 17 21.72 -10.46 18.38
N GLN A 18 21.46 -9.49 19.25
CA GLN A 18 20.15 -8.92 19.43
C GLN A 18 19.83 -8.11 18.17
N ALA A 19 18.87 -8.60 17.37
CA ALA A 19 18.29 -7.78 16.32
C ALA A 19 17.75 -6.49 16.96
N ALA A 20 18.11 -5.33 16.41
CA ALA A 20 17.61 -4.05 16.89
C ALA A 20 16.08 -4.06 16.86
N ALA A 21 15.45 -3.66 17.97
CA ALA A 21 14.00 -3.62 18.05
C ALA A 21 13.44 -2.62 17.00
N PRO A 22 12.36 -2.95 16.30
CA PRO A 22 11.78 -2.05 15.32
C PRO A 22 11.30 -0.76 15.99
N HIS A 23 11.54 0.38 15.34
CA HIS A 23 11.00 1.66 15.80
C HIS A 23 9.52 1.77 15.44
N VAL A 24 8.65 1.85 16.45
CA VAL A 24 7.20 1.89 16.27
C VAL A 24 6.66 3.25 16.68
N MET A 25 5.95 3.90 15.76
CA MET A 25 5.25 5.17 15.97
C MET A 25 3.75 4.98 15.83
N GLN A 26 2.96 5.73 16.60
CA GLN A 26 1.51 5.68 16.55
C GLN A 26 0.92 7.10 16.66
N ALA A 27 -0.19 7.33 15.95
CA ALA A 27 -0.98 8.55 16.07
C ALA A 27 -2.47 8.23 15.92
N ALA A 28 -3.31 8.99 16.60
CA ALA A 28 -4.76 8.98 16.44
C ALA A 28 -5.21 10.42 16.18
N ILE A 29 -5.81 10.67 15.02
CA ILE A 29 -6.10 12.01 14.51
C ILE A 29 -7.59 12.11 14.23
N PRO A 30 -8.37 12.93 14.96
CA PRO A 30 -9.78 13.12 14.68
C PRO A 30 -10.02 13.60 13.25
N ALA A 31 -10.89 12.90 12.51
CA ALA A 31 -11.21 13.19 11.12
C ALA A 31 -12.31 14.25 10.94
N ASN A 32 -12.81 14.86 12.02
CA ASN A 32 -13.86 15.86 11.97
C ASN A 32 -13.53 17.00 11.01
N GLY A 33 -14.34 17.18 9.95
CA GLY A 33 -14.14 18.19 8.91
C GLY A 33 -13.00 17.88 7.94
N ILE A 34 -12.44 16.67 7.97
CA ILE A 34 -11.54 16.13 6.95
C ILE A 34 -12.39 15.36 5.94
N ASN A 35 -12.15 15.57 4.65
CA ASN A 35 -12.74 14.80 3.57
C ASN A 35 -11.70 14.11 2.68
N ASN A 36 -10.42 14.41 2.88
CA ASN A 36 -9.34 13.86 2.07
C ASN A 36 -8.10 13.54 2.93
N LEU A 37 -7.72 12.28 2.95
CA LEU A 37 -6.49 11.79 3.56
C LEU A 37 -5.42 11.62 2.49
N VAL A 38 -4.24 12.20 2.71
CA VAL A 38 -3.09 12.07 1.83
C VAL A 38 -1.97 11.36 2.58
N ILE A 39 -1.44 10.29 1.99
CA ILE A 39 -0.34 9.52 2.56
C ILE A 39 0.82 9.51 1.56
N THR A 40 2.01 9.87 2.05
CA THR A 40 3.24 9.75 1.27
C THR A 40 4.19 8.80 1.99
N ALA A 41 4.44 7.65 1.36
CA ALA A 41 5.32 6.61 1.87
C ALA A 41 6.53 6.40 0.93
N GLY A 42 7.64 5.94 1.50
CA GLY A 42 8.84 5.61 0.74
C GLY A 42 8.86 4.16 0.27
N VAL A 43 9.67 3.33 0.92
CA VAL A 43 9.87 1.91 0.57
C VAL A 43 9.27 1.01 1.65
N GLY A 44 8.47 0.01 1.28
CA GLY A 44 7.93 -0.97 2.23
C GLY A 44 6.50 -1.41 1.96
N GLU A 45 5.64 -1.31 2.96
CA GLU A 45 4.27 -1.84 2.93
C GLU A 45 3.28 -0.79 3.47
N VAL A 46 2.10 -0.67 2.84
CA VAL A 46 1.01 0.19 3.30
C VAL A 46 -0.28 -0.62 3.34
N HIS A 47 -0.91 -0.70 4.51
CA HIS A 47 -2.18 -1.38 4.72
C HIS A 47 -3.22 -0.37 5.17
N ILE A 48 -4.29 -0.22 4.38
CA ILE A 48 -5.42 0.67 4.65
C ILE A 48 -6.67 -0.15 4.93
N THR A 49 -7.35 0.14 6.04
CA THR A 49 -8.60 -0.51 6.43
C THR A 49 -9.58 0.52 7.04
N PRO A 50 -10.88 0.20 7.12
CA PRO A 50 -11.83 1.07 7.79
C PRO A 50 -11.53 1.23 9.28
N SER A 51 -11.73 2.44 9.81
CA SER A 51 -11.81 2.70 11.23
C SER A 51 -13.21 2.36 11.75
N SER A 52 -13.31 2.00 13.03
CA SER A 52 -14.57 1.83 13.72
C SER A 52 -15.15 3.14 14.28
N ASP A 53 -14.41 4.24 14.17
CA ASP A 53 -14.76 5.57 14.67
C ASP A 53 -14.35 6.66 13.67
N ASP A 54 -14.67 7.93 13.98
CA ASP A 54 -14.34 9.09 13.14
C ASP A 54 -12.89 9.56 13.36
N THR A 55 -11.95 8.61 13.47
CA THR A 55 -10.54 8.89 13.74
C THR A 55 -9.65 8.15 12.74
N VAL A 56 -8.63 8.83 12.28
CA VAL A 56 -7.54 8.20 11.51
C VAL A 56 -6.51 7.66 12.50
N HIS A 57 -6.43 6.33 12.62
CA HIS A 57 -5.43 5.66 13.43
C HIS A 57 -4.26 5.24 12.56
N VAL A 58 -3.06 5.65 12.95
CA VAL A 58 -1.84 5.38 12.19
C VAL A 58 -0.84 4.66 13.07
N ARG A 59 -0.29 3.58 12.56
CA ARG A 59 0.86 2.89 13.15
C ARG A 59 1.91 2.71 12.06
N VAL A 60 3.11 3.21 12.32
CA VAL A 60 4.26 3.06 11.42
C VAL A 60 5.35 2.30 12.14
N ILE A 61 5.89 1.29 11.46
CA ILE A 61 7.03 0.50 11.92
C ILE A 61 8.17 0.76 10.95
N LEU A 62 9.31 1.18 11.47
CA LEU A 62 10.54 1.34 10.70
C LEU A 62 11.48 0.18 11.00
N GLU A 63 11.92 -0.46 9.93
CA GLU A 63 12.89 -1.55 9.98
C GLU A 63 14.15 -1.15 9.20
N GLN A 64 15.30 -1.48 9.75
CA GLN A 64 16.54 -1.34 9.00
C GLN A 64 16.52 -2.31 7.83
N LYS A 65 16.89 -1.86 6.63
CA LYS A 65 17.00 -2.77 5.48
C LYS A 65 18.08 -3.82 5.78
N SER A 66 17.70 -5.10 5.74
CA SER A 66 18.66 -6.19 5.81
C SER A 66 19.34 -6.39 4.44
N ASN A 67 20.62 -6.74 4.45
CA ASN A 67 21.46 -6.89 3.26
C ASN A 67 21.05 -8.00 2.28
N GLU A 68 20.02 -8.81 2.59
CA GLU A 68 19.78 -10.07 1.89
C GLU A 68 19.17 -9.93 0.48
N PHE A 69 18.58 -8.78 0.15
CA PHE A 69 17.85 -8.67 -1.13
C PHE A 69 18.56 -7.90 -2.25
N LEU A 70 19.65 -7.14 -1.98
CA LEU A 70 20.24 -6.22 -2.95
C LEU A 70 21.76 -6.36 -3.12
N TRP A 71 22.31 -7.56 -3.15
CA TRP A 71 23.74 -7.75 -3.43
C TRP A 71 24.19 -7.22 -4.82
N PHE A 72 23.26 -6.92 -5.73
CA PHE A 72 23.57 -6.35 -7.04
C PHE A 72 23.73 -4.82 -7.06
N PHE A 73 23.23 -4.09 -6.06
CA PHE A 73 23.30 -2.64 -6.02
C PHE A 73 24.12 -2.16 -4.82
N HIS A 74 25.40 -1.90 -5.04
CA HIS A 74 26.36 -1.37 -4.08
C HIS A 74 26.14 0.13 -3.81
N TRP A 75 24.93 0.55 -3.42
CA TRP A 75 24.68 1.91 -2.95
C TRP A 75 24.33 1.85 -1.47
N GLN A 76 25.40 1.90 -0.65
CA GLN A 76 25.28 1.87 0.80
C GLN A 76 24.90 3.26 1.33
N SER A 77 23.63 3.48 1.57
CA SER A 77 23.15 4.42 2.58
C SER A 77 22.34 3.61 3.59
N TYR A 78 23.01 3.17 4.64
CA TYR A 78 22.31 2.58 5.77
C TYR A 78 21.86 3.72 6.69
N ALA A 79 20.57 3.79 6.97
CA ALA A 79 20.07 4.61 8.05
C ALA A 79 20.73 4.15 9.36
N SER A 80 21.37 5.07 10.07
CA SER A 80 21.86 4.74 11.41
C SER A 80 20.68 4.51 12.35
N GLU A 81 20.85 3.67 13.37
CA GLU A 81 19.83 3.44 14.39
C GLU A 81 19.32 4.75 15.01
N GLN A 82 20.22 5.71 15.25
CA GLN A 82 19.88 7.03 15.79
C GLN A 82 18.96 7.82 14.85
N GLN A 83 19.13 7.72 13.53
CA GLN A 83 18.28 8.37 12.55
C GLN A 83 16.89 7.73 12.50
N ILE A 84 16.81 6.39 12.59
CA ILE A 84 15.54 5.67 12.66
C ILE A 84 14.77 6.08 13.92
N LEU A 85 15.45 6.15 15.07
CA LEU A 85 14.85 6.55 16.34
C LEU A 85 14.39 8.03 16.37
N ALA A 86 14.98 8.89 15.54
CA ALA A 86 14.59 10.30 15.41
C ALA A 86 13.39 10.53 14.49
N ALA A 87 13.02 9.54 13.67
CA ALA A 87 11.90 9.65 12.75
C ALA A 87 10.56 9.85 13.49
N GLN A 88 9.68 10.64 12.91
CA GLN A 88 8.36 10.93 13.46
C GLN A 88 7.29 10.89 12.36
N ILE A 89 6.05 10.56 12.73
CA ILE A 89 4.91 10.76 11.84
C ILE A 89 4.68 12.27 11.72
N PHE A 90 4.88 12.79 10.53
CA PHE A 90 4.49 14.15 10.19
C PHE A 90 3.01 14.17 9.85
N GLN A 91 2.29 15.08 10.47
CA GLN A 91 0.87 15.32 10.22
C GLN A 91 0.65 16.81 9.96
N GLN A 92 0.01 17.12 8.85
CA GLN A 92 -0.39 18.46 8.52
C GLN A 92 -1.85 18.50 8.11
N ARG A 93 -2.59 19.42 8.72
CA ARG A 93 -3.98 19.69 8.34
C ARG A 93 -4.03 21.01 7.58
N ASP A 94 -4.60 20.98 6.38
CA ASP A 94 -4.88 22.14 5.55
C ASP A 94 -6.35 22.10 5.12
N GLY A 95 -7.18 22.89 5.78
CA GLY A 95 -8.62 22.88 5.59
C GLY A 95 -9.23 21.49 5.85
N GLN A 96 -9.76 20.88 4.80
CA GLN A 96 -10.39 19.55 4.83
C GLN A 96 -9.42 18.41 4.44
N ARG A 97 -8.14 18.72 4.23
CA ARG A 97 -7.10 17.77 3.87
C ARG A 97 -6.22 17.47 5.09
N LEU A 98 -5.99 16.17 5.33
CA LEU A 98 -5.00 15.67 6.28
C LEU A 98 -3.86 15.00 5.52
N GLU A 99 -2.64 15.46 5.72
CA GLU A 99 -1.45 14.89 5.10
C GLU A 99 -0.60 14.16 6.13
N LEU A 100 -0.17 12.94 5.78
CA LEU A 100 0.68 12.07 6.60
C LEU A 100 1.93 11.68 5.82
N SER A 101 3.07 11.83 6.45
CA SER A 101 4.37 11.38 5.92
C SER A 101 5.34 11.11 7.08
N LEU A 102 6.58 10.78 6.77
CA LEU A 102 7.65 10.73 7.78
C LEU A 102 8.46 12.03 7.76
N SER A 103 8.86 12.48 8.94
CA SER A 103 9.74 13.63 9.15
C SER A 103 10.91 13.29 10.08
N ASN A 104 11.80 14.27 10.27
CA ASN A 104 13.00 14.15 11.12
C ASN A 104 13.96 13.01 10.71
N MET A 105 13.94 12.66 9.42
CA MET A 105 14.81 11.64 8.85
C MET A 105 16.28 12.12 8.72
N GLY A 106 16.58 13.36 9.10
CA GLY A 106 17.91 13.94 8.98
C GLY A 106 18.39 14.04 7.53
N LYS A 107 19.58 13.48 7.24
CA LYS A 107 20.09 13.34 5.86
C LYS A 107 19.59 12.08 5.15
N MET A 108 18.75 11.29 5.83
CA MET A 108 18.19 10.05 5.34
C MET A 108 16.99 10.34 4.43
N ASP A 109 16.93 9.73 3.27
CA ASP A 109 15.70 9.73 2.46
C ASP A 109 14.73 8.70 3.04
N SER A 110 13.42 8.94 2.91
CA SER A 110 12.36 7.99 3.25
C SER A 110 12.51 6.63 2.55
N ASN A 111 13.38 6.56 1.56
CA ASN A 111 13.71 5.34 0.81
C ASN A 111 14.82 4.48 1.47
N ASP A 112 15.54 5.00 2.44
CA ASP A 112 16.68 4.31 3.07
C ASP A 112 16.26 3.32 4.16
N VAL A 113 14.99 3.36 4.57
CA VAL A 113 14.38 2.47 5.57
C VAL A 113 13.18 1.73 5.00
N LYS A 114 12.95 0.51 5.49
CA LYS A 114 11.70 -0.20 5.21
C LYS A 114 10.62 0.33 6.15
N GLN A 115 9.51 0.77 5.58
CA GLN A 115 8.37 1.34 6.29
C GLN A 115 7.20 0.36 6.22
N LYS A 116 6.53 0.13 7.35
CA LYS A 116 5.25 -0.59 7.37
C LYS A 116 4.20 0.33 7.98
N TRP A 117 3.25 0.74 7.15
CA TRP A 117 2.16 1.62 7.51
C TRP A 117 0.89 0.81 7.70
N TYR A 118 0.29 0.91 8.86
CA TYR A 118 -1.04 0.40 9.16
C TYR A 118 -1.93 1.59 9.46
N VAL A 119 -2.90 1.85 8.57
CA VAL A 119 -3.78 3.02 8.67
C VAL A 119 -5.22 2.55 8.70
N GLN A 120 -5.94 2.93 9.74
CA GLN A 120 -7.38 2.80 9.81
C GLN A 120 -7.98 4.18 9.62
N MET A 121 -8.97 4.30 8.73
CA MET A 121 -9.58 5.59 8.37
C MET A 121 -11.09 5.46 8.27
N PRO A 122 -11.86 6.56 8.51
CA PRO A 122 -13.29 6.55 8.22
C PRO A 122 -13.60 6.06 6.83
N VAL A 123 -14.61 5.21 6.70
CA VAL A 123 -14.91 4.42 5.49
C VAL A 123 -15.15 5.27 4.24
N ASP A 124 -15.77 6.45 4.40
CA ASP A 124 -16.15 7.35 3.29
C ASP A 124 -15.11 8.43 2.98
N LEU A 125 -14.00 8.44 3.73
CA LEU A 125 -12.95 9.44 3.54
C LEU A 125 -12.21 9.18 2.23
N ALA A 126 -12.04 10.21 1.40
CA ALA A 126 -11.25 10.08 0.18
C ALA A 126 -9.76 9.86 0.52
N LEU A 127 -9.11 8.96 -0.22
CA LEU A 127 -7.72 8.60 -0.04
C LEU A 127 -6.87 9.00 -1.25
N ASN A 128 -5.76 9.70 -1.01
CA ASN A 128 -4.67 9.89 -1.96
C ASN A 128 -3.40 9.26 -1.40
N LEU A 129 -2.90 8.21 -2.03
CA LEU A 129 -1.70 7.50 -1.63
C LEU A 129 -0.60 7.64 -2.69
N ASN A 130 0.59 8.06 -2.26
CA ASN A 130 1.79 8.07 -3.07
C ASN A 130 2.85 7.21 -2.39
N MET A 131 3.38 6.23 -3.12
CA MET A 131 4.43 5.34 -2.63
C MET A 131 5.49 5.12 -3.71
N LYS A 132 6.75 5.06 -3.30
CA LYS A 132 7.83 4.83 -4.26
C LYS A 132 8.00 3.36 -4.59
N VAL A 133 8.23 2.50 -3.59
CA VAL A 133 8.50 1.08 -3.86
C VAL A 133 7.87 0.20 -2.80
N GLY A 134 7.14 -0.83 -3.21
CA GLY A 134 6.64 -1.86 -2.29
C GLY A 134 5.23 -2.33 -2.56
N GLU A 135 4.53 -2.69 -1.49
CA GLU A 135 3.21 -3.30 -1.53
C GLU A 135 2.17 -2.40 -0.87
N VAL A 136 1.05 -2.24 -1.53
CA VAL A 136 -0.11 -1.48 -1.01
C VAL A 136 -1.33 -2.38 -0.99
N SER A 137 -1.99 -2.44 0.15
CA SER A 137 -3.27 -3.14 0.34
C SER A 137 -4.31 -2.18 0.88
N ILE A 138 -5.42 -1.99 0.15
CA ILE A 138 -6.53 -1.11 0.52
C ILE A 138 -7.80 -1.95 0.57
N ASN A 139 -8.36 -2.13 1.76
CA ASN A 139 -9.51 -3.00 1.95
C ASN A 139 -10.66 -2.27 2.66
N GLY A 140 -11.88 -2.46 2.16
CA GLY A 140 -13.13 -2.08 2.83
C GLY A 140 -13.45 -0.59 2.88
N VAL A 141 -12.66 0.30 2.25
CA VAL A 141 -12.98 1.73 2.16
C VAL A 141 -13.93 1.99 1.00
N SER A 142 -14.81 2.99 1.15
CA SER A 142 -15.85 3.34 0.17
C SER A 142 -15.68 4.76 -0.40
N GLY A 143 -14.75 5.55 0.13
CA GLY A 143 -14.39 6.84 -0.43
C GLY A 143 -13.66 6.69 -1.77
N SER A 144 -13.55 7.80 -2.52
CA SER A 144 -12.74 7.80 -3.73
C SER A 144 -11.28 7.51 -3.42
N VAL A 145 -10.65 6.60 -4.17
CA VAL A 145 -9.24 6.24 -3.99
C VAL A 145 -8.42 6.69 -5.18
N ARG A 146 -7.36 7.44 -4.91
CA ARG A 146 -6.26 7.70 -5.84
C ARG A 146 -4.97 7.11 -5.29
N ALA A 147 -4.34 6.20 -6.02
CA ALA A 147 -3.10 5.56 -5.61
C ALA A 147 -2.05 5.63 -6.73
N GLN A 148 -0.82 5.98 -6.37
CA GLN A 148 0.31 6.03 -7.28
C GLN A 148 1.50 5.29 -6.67
N LEU A 149 2.07 4.33 -7.43
CA LEU A 149 3.27 3.59 -7.08
C LEU A 149 4.30 3.72 -8.21
N ASP A 150 5.55 3.95 -7.86
CA ASP A 150 6.61 3.89 -8.86
C ASP A 150 6.94 2.43 -9.19
N VAL A 151 7.13 1.58 -8.18
CA VAL A 151 7.43 0.15 -8.39
C VAL A 151 6.74 -0.69 -7.32
N GLY A 152 6.00 -1.73 -7.72
CA GLY A 152 5.44 -2.67 -6.77
C GLY A 152 4.05 -3.18 -7.09
N GLU A 153 3.33 -3.59 -6.06
CA GLU A 153 2.02 -4.20 -6.16
C GLU A 153 0.98 -3.36 -5.42
N LEU A 154 -0.15 -3.13 -6.08
CA LEU A 154 -1.32 -2.47 -5.52
C LEU A 154 -2.52 -3.42 -5.55
N THR A 155 -2.97 -3.85 -4.39
CA THR A 155 -4.17 -4.66 -4.23
C THR A 155 -5.27 -3.83 -3.56
N MET A 156 -6.46 -3.85 -4.13
CA MET A 156 -7.63 -3.18 -3.56
C MET A 156 -8.84 -4.11 -3.53
N ASP A 157 -9.49 -4.19 -2.37
CA ASP A 157 -10.82 -4.81 -2.22
C ASP A 157 -11.77 -3.75 -1.64
N VAL A 158 -12.50 -3.07 -2.52
CA VAL A 158 -13.32 -1.90 -2.19
C VAL A 158 -14.76 -2.14 -2.63
N PRO A 159 -15.76 -1.94 -1.74
CA PRO A 159 -17.14 -2.24 -2.06
C PRO A 159 -17.70 -1.35 -3.17
N HIS A 160 -17.36 -0.08 -3.18
CA HIS A 160 -17.75 0.92 -4.19
C HIS A 160 -16.85 2.16 -4.10
N GLY A 161 -17.03 3.11 -5.00
CA GLY A 161 -16.28 4.37 -5.09
C GLY A 161 -15.48 4.49 -6.38
N SER A 162 -15.14 5.72 -6.73
CA SER A 162 -14.31 5.98 -7.91
C SER A 162 -12.85 5.68 -7.62
N LEU A 163 -12.21 4.94 -8.53
CA LEU A 163 -10.82 4.48 -8.39
C LEU A 163 -9.94 5.09 -9.49
N ASN A 164 -8.80 5.65 -9.09
CA ASN A 164 -7.78 6.11 -10.01
C ASN A 164 -6.43 5.59 -9.52
N ALA A 165 -5.91 4.54 -10.16
CA ALA A 165 -4.66 3.93 -9.75
C ALA A 165 -3.64 3.89 -10.89
N ARG A 166 -2.39 4.16 -10.54
CA ARG A 166 -1.26 4.09 -11.46
C ARG A 166 -0.08 3.42 -10.81
N VAL A 167 0.49 2.44 -11.52
CA VAL A 167 1.77 1.80 -11.17
C VAL A 167 2.72 1.94 -12.36
N ASN A 168 3.93 2.42 -12.12
CA ASN A 168 4.87 2.54 -13.22
C ASN A 168 5.46 1.18 -13.61
N VAL A 169 5.93 0.38 -12.64
CA VAL A 169 6.40 -0.99 -12.88
C VAL A 169 5.82 -1.92 -11.82
N GLY A 170 5.03 -2.91 -12.23
CA GLY A 170 4.45 -3.88 -11.30
C GLY A 170 3.01 -4.26 -11.64
N GLN A 171 2.16 -4.39 -10.63
CA GLN A 171 0.82 -4.94 -10.79
C GLN A 171 -0.24 -4.11 -10.06
N ILE A 172 -1.43 -4.05 -10.65
CA ILE A 172 -2.67 -3.57 -10.00
C ILE A 172 -3.68 -4.71 -10.03
N SER A 173 -4.17 -5.11 -8.85
CA SER A 173 -5.27 -6.06 -8.71
C SER A 173 -6.40 -5.42 -7.91
N VAL A 174 -7.58 -5.30 -8.51
CA VAL A 174 -8.75 -4.68 -7.88
C VAL A 174 -9.94 -5.62 -7.88
N THR A 175 -10.57 -5.73 -6.73
CA THR A 175 -11.91 -6.33 -6.58
C THR A 175 -12.87 -5.24 -6.12
N THR A 176 -14.04 -5.16 -6.75
CA THR A 176 -15.13 -4.27 -6.34
C THR A 176 -16.46 -4.99 -6.47
N ALA A 177 -17.45 -4.54 -5.68
CA ALA A 177 -18.80 -5.10 -5.69
C ALA A 177 -19.80 -4.03 -6.12
N THR A 178 -20.34 -4.15 -7.34
CA THR A 178 -21.36 -3.24 -7.86
C THR A 178 -22.21 -3.93 -8.92
N ASP A 179 -23.54 -3.71 -8.88
CA ASP A 179 -24.46 -4.18 -9.92
C ASP A 179 -24.45 -3.27 -11.16
N GLN A 180 -23.98 -2.04 -11.00
CA GLN A 180 -23.94 -1.05 -12.07
C GLN A 180 -22.59 -0.30 -12.05
N PRO A 181 -21.55 -0.90 -12.62
CA PRO A 181 -20.28 -0.19 -12.77
C PRO A 181 -20.44 1.02 -13.70
N GLY A 182 -19.75 2.09 -13.40
CA GLY A 182 -19.62 3.23 -14.28
C GLY A 182 -18.61 2.97 -15.39
N ASN A 183 -17.95 4.01 -15.85
CA ASN A 183 -16.93 3.87 -16.90
C ASN A 183 -15.67 3.22 -16.36
N ILE A 184 -15.18 2.20 -17.05
CA ILE A 184 -13.95 1.50 -16.70
C ILE A 184 -12.92 1.69 -17.82
N SER A 185 -11.71 2.09 -17.43
CA SER A 185 -10.56 2.18 -18.32
C SER A 185 -9.37 1.49 -17.66
N LEU A 186 -8.92 0.40 -18.25
CA LEU A 186 -7.72 -0.34 -17.83
C LEU A 186 -6.69 -0.23 -18.93
N SER A 187 -5.41 -0.03 -18.59
CA SER A 187 -4.34 0.00 -19.58
C SER A 187 -3.02 -0.52 -19.02
N SER A 188 -2.32 -1.30 -19.86
CA SER A 188 -0.91 -1.62 -19.70
C SER A 188 -0.18 -1.25 -20.98
N ASN A 189 0.91 -0.49 -20.90
CA ASN A 189 1.68 -0.11 -22.09
C ASN A 189 2.57 -1.28 -22.55
N ILE A 190 3.13 -2.02 -21.59
CA ILE A 190 3.89 -3.26 -21.83
C ILE A 190 3.38 -4.29 -20.83
N GLY A 191 2.58 -5.26 -21.31
CA GLY A 191 1.98 -6.29 -20.48
C GLY A 191 0.47 -6.44 -20.71
N GLU A 192 -0.25 -6.93 -19.73
CA GLU A 192 -1.64 -7.33 -19.87
C GLU A 192 -2.60 -6.44 -19.06
N ALA A 193 -3.83 -6.35 -19.58
CA ALA A 193 -4.98 -5.80 -18.87
C ALA A 193 -6.15 -6.79 -18.97
N ALA A 194 -6.80 -7.08 -17.83
CA ALA A 194 -7.96 -7.96 -17.79
C ALA A 194 -9.11 -7.37 -16.99
N LEU A 195 -10.33 -7.59 -17.51
CA LEU A 195 -11.59 -7.21 -16.88
C LEU A 195 -12.43 -8.48 -16.69
N PHE A 196 -12.83 -8.73 -15.46
CA PHE A 196 -13.73 -9.81 -15.10
C PHE A 196 -15.03 -9.23 -14.52
N MET A 197 -16.17 -9.65 -15.04
CA MET A 197 -17.48 -9.30 -14.52
C MET A 197 -18.22 -10.59 -14.13
N ASP A 198 -18.56 -10.75 -12.86
CA ASP A 198 -19.15 -11.96 -12.28
C ASP A 198 -18.41 -13.25 -12.71
N GLY A 199 -17.09 -13.20 -12.64
CA GLY A 199 -16.21 -14.30 -13.02
C GLY A 199 -16.03 -14.50 -14.53
N LYS A 200 -16.73 -13.75 -15.40
CA LYS A 200 -16.57 -13.82 -16.85
C LYS A 200 -15.48 -12.88 -17.33
N ASN A 201 -14.54 -13.38 -18.10
CA ASN A 201 -13.51 -12.56 -18.71
C ASN A 201 -14.09 -11.75 -19.88
N MET A 202 -14.20 -10.44 -19.70
CA MET A 202 -14.70 -9.49 -20.69
C MET A 202 -13.60 -8.93 -21.60
N SER A 203 -12.35 -9.25 -21.36
CA SER A 203 -11.19 -8.66 -22.01
C SER A 203 -11.15 -8.90 -23.52
N ARG A 204 -11.74 -10.00 -24.00
CA ARG A 204 -11.77 -10.33 -25.45
C ARG A 204 -12.75 -9.45 -26.23
N THR A 205 -13.84 -9.01 -25.58
CA THR A 205 -14.92 -8.22 -26.21
C THR A 205 -14.67 -6.72 -26.11
N THR A 206 -13.97 -6.26 -25.07
CA THR A 206 -13.76 -4.85 -24.75
C THR A 206 -12.29 -4.40 -24.87
N GLY A 207 -11.35 -5.35 -25.02
CA GLY A 207 -9.94 -5.08 -25.05
C GLY A 207 -9.38 -4.86 -26.47
N ARG A 208 -8.36 -4.00 -26.56
CA ARG A 208 -7.56 -3.77 -27.77
C ARG A 208 -6.10 -3.94 -27.44
N HIS A 209 -5.36 -4.65 -28.31
CA HIS A 209 -3.90 -4.72 -28.24
C HIS A 209 -3.30 -3.52 -28.97
N HIS A 210 -2.23 -2.96 -28.41
CA HIS A 210 -1.43 -1.91 -29.03
C HIS A 210 0.05 -2.17 -28.72
N GLY A 211 0.79 -2.60 -29.74
CA GLY A 211 2.19 -2.98 -29.56
C GLY A 211 2.36 -4.15 -28.59
N LEU A 212 3.09 -3.92 -27.50
CA LEU A 212 3.34 -4.90 -26.44
C LEU A 212 2.34 -4.79 -25.28
N GLY A 213 1.33 -3.93 -25.40
CA GLY A 213 0.39 -3.64 -24.32
C GLY A 213 -1.06 -3.90 -24.71
N ARG A 214 -1.92 -3.62 -23.73
CA ARG A 214 -3.37 -3.82 -23.85
C ARG A 214 -4.14 -2.73 -23.15
N SER A 215 -5.26 -2.30 -23.74
CA SER A 215 -6.24 -1.42 -23.11
C SER A 215 -7.65 -2.01 -23.18
N ILE A 216 -8.45 -1.74 -22.15
CA ILE A 216 -9.83 -2.15 -22.02
C ILE A 216 -10.65 -0.93 -21.69
N HIS A 217 -11.77 -0.73 -22.41
CA HIS A 217 -12.73 0.31 -22.15
C HIS A 217 -14.12 -0.31 -22.03
N TRP A 218 -14.78 -0.02 -20.91
CA TRP A 218 -16.16 -0.39 -20.65
C TRP A 218 -16.97 0.87 -20.35
N ASN A 219 -18.06 1.07 -21.05
CA ASN A 219 -18.99 2.18 -20.82
C ASN A 219 -20.15 1.66 -19.98
N GLY A 220 -20.18 1.98 -18.72
CA GLY A 220 -21.25 1.68 -17.79
C GLY A 220 -22.13 2.89 -17.50
N HIS A 221 -23.18 2.69 -16.73
CA HIS A 221 -24.15 3.72 -16.37
C HIS A 221 -24.10 4.12 -14.88
N GLY A 222 -23.26 3.44 -14.08
CA GLY A 222 -23.07 3.77 -12.68
C GLY A 222 -22.30 5.06 -12.45
N SER A 223 -22.29 5.53 -11.21
CA SER A 223 -21.59 6.74 -10.80
C SER A 223 -20.08 6.55 -10.64
N ASP A 224 -19.66 5.32 -10.32
CA ASP A 224 -18.29 5.02 -9.93
C ASP A 224 -17.43 4.78 -11.17
N SER A 225 -16.43 5.62 -11.38
CA SER A 225 -15.49 5.48 -12.50
C SER A 225 -14.19 4.83 -12.03
N MET A 226 -13.62 3.98 -12.89
CA MET A 226 -12.39 3.24 -12.58
C MET A 226 -11.35 3.46 -13.68
N HIS A 227 -10.25 4.12 -13.31
CA HIS A 227 -9.09 4.33 -14.19
C HIS A 227 -7.87 3.67 -13.58
N LEU A 228 -7.47 2.53 -14.13
CA LEU A 228 -6.33 1.76 -13.65
C LEU A 228 -5.28 1.65 -14.77
N SER A 229 -4.05 2.04 -14.49
CA SER A 229 -2.99 2.04 -15.50
C SER A 229 -1.66 1.52 -14.96
N VAL A 230 -1.00 0.66 -15.74
CA VAL A 230 0.34 0.16 -15.48
C VAL A 230 1.20 0.49 -16.71
N ASN A 231 2.41 1.02 -16.50
CA ASN A 231 3.30 1.26 -17.61
C ASN A 231 3.99 -0.05 -18.07
N ILE A 232 4.55 -0.81 -17.12
CA ILE A 232 5.15 -2.13 -17.38
C ILE A 232 4.62 -3.11 -16.35
N GLY A 233 3.81 -4.09 -16.79
CA GLY A 233 3.22 -5.11 -15.92
C GLY A 233 1.75 -5.36 -16.20
N GLU A 234 0.99 -5.70 -15.16
CA GLU A 234 -0.37 -6.23 -15.30
C GLU A 234 -1.40 -5.39 -14.53
N VAL A 235 -2.60 -5.30 -15.08
CA VAL A 235 -3.76 -4.70 -14.41
C VAL A 235 -4.98 -5.59 -14.53
N ASP A 236 -5.51 -6.03 -13.38
CA ASP A 236 -6.69 -6.88 -13.29
C ASP A 236 -7.79 -6.18 -12.48
N LEU A 237 -9.01 -6.19 -13.03
CA LEU A 237 -10.20 -5.69 -12.34
C LEU A 237 -11.28 -6.79 -12.30
N HIS A 238 -11.71 -7.12 -11.10
CA HIS A 238 -12.80 -8.04 -10.82
C HIS A 238 -14.01 -7.25 -10.29
N VAL A 239 -15.06 -7.16 -11.10
CA VAL A 239 -16.35 -6.59 -10.70
C VAL A 239 -17.27 -7.74 -10.33
N LYS A 240 -17.74 -7.77 -9.08
CA LYS A 240 -18.68 -8.76 -8.55
C LYS A 240 -20.07 -8.11 -8.41
N ALA A 241 -21.13 -8.83 -8.76
CA ALA A 241 -22.49 -8.39 -8.44
C ALA A 241 -22.68 -8.33 -6.91
N VAL A 242 -23.41 -7.34 -6.45
CA VAL A 242 -23.81 -7.26 -5.04
C VAL A 242 -24.78 -8.41 -4.76
N ALA A 243 -24.47 -9.24 -3.77
CA ALA A 243 -25.38 -10.31 -3.36
C ALA A 243 -26.71 -9.70 -2.92
N ARG A 244 -27.76 -9.85 -3.74
CA ARG A 244 -29.10 -9.44 -3.33
C ARG A 244 -29.51 -10.31 -2.14
N GLN A 245 -29.61 -9.71 -0.97
CA GLN A 245 -30.30 -10.38 0.12
C GLN A 245 -31.70 -10.69 -0.38
N SER A 246 -31.99 -11.98 -0.59
CA SER A 246 -33.34 -12.43 -0.83
C SER A 246 -34.14 -12.05 0.42
N SER A 247 -34.90 -10.96 0.35
CA SER A 247 -35.91 -10.63 1.34
C SER A 247 -36.90 -11.78 1.31
N GLY A 248 -36.71 -12.75 2.21
CA GLY A 248 -37.64 -13.81 2.46
C GLY A 248 -38.96 -13.15 2.85
N LYS A 249 -39.91 -13.23 1.94
CA LYS A 249 -41.28 -12.80 2.17
C LYS A 249 -41.86 -13.81 3.18
N PRO A 250 -42.49 -13.36 4.26
CA PRO A 250 -43.13 -14.24 5.24
C PRO A 250 -44.31 -15.03 4.62
#